data_5acb41db1d35f4fbe8696e4480aa9360
#
_entry.id   5acb41db1d35f4fbe8696e4480aa9360
#
_cell.length_a   1.000
_cell.length_b   1.000
_cell.length_c   1.000
_cell.angle_alpha   90.00
_cell.angle_beta   90.00
_cell.angle_gamma   90.00
#
_symmetry.space_group_name_H-M   'P 1'
#
loop_
_entity.id
_entity.type
_entity.pdbx_description
1 polymer ?
#
loop_
_entity_poly.entity_id
_entity_poly.type
_entity_poly.pdbx_seq_one_letter_code
_entity_poly.pdbx_strand_id
1 'polypeptide(L)'
;MLTGRVQDYYKKIAQRFENSYFAEDESKIIIGIDCEFLDATAMDFSEFKARFYEKAAKKPLCEWAGFFGVFAADFITLYEDIATPKKRSYDFPLFLFADARAYLIYEKHSKMYHCYGEGRYFEFLGENSAENSANAVNFGENSRAAAKNSQNSAQAAKNSRSTVQNSPQNSTKNSIDFEILSDLKKEKQSFLAMVERAKEYLLSGDIFQVVLSRQLCVRTNADTFSFYEELARQNPSPYMFHFPTPYGVVVGSSPELVLSVKNRELFVAPIAGTRNLSENADKMALQADLLSDEKELCEHRMLVDLARNDVSKFGERTRVANPFSIASYQYVMHIVSEVYAQLRKDASVFDAITAVFPAGTLSGAPKIHALQIISELEGLNRGIYGGAIGFLRFNEDVLLAILIRSLIFVGQNAYIASGAGIVAGSEPEKEYAEICAKRRSLLSAFENLGGKR
;
A
#
# COMPACT_ATOMS: atom_id res chain seq x y z
N MET A 1 -12.09 15.77 -23.82
CA MET A 1 -10.82 15.62 -23.07
C MET A 1 -11.14 15.81 -21.60
N LEU A 2 -10.67 14.93 -20.70
CA LEU A 2 -10.88 15.11 -19.26
C LEU A 2 -10.00 16.26 -18.76
N THR A 3 -10.58 17.21 -18.00
CA THR A 3 -9.90 18.44 -17.54
C THR A 3 -10.08 18.71 -16.04
N GLY A 4 -10.90 17.92 -15.38
CA GLY A 4 -11.18 18.02 -13.94
C GLY A 4 -10.08 17.40 -13.08
N ARG A 5 -10.25 17.45 -11.75
CA ARG A 5 -9.37 16.74 -10.81
C ARG A 5 -9.59 15.25 -10.92
N VAL A 6 -8.52 14.48 -10.89
CA VAL A 6 -8.57 13.00 -11.00
C VAL A 6 -9.36 12.37 -9.83
N GLN A 7 -9.30 12.95 -8.63
CA GLN A 7 -10.06 12.53 -7.46
C GLN A 7 -11.58 12.65 -7.70
N ASP A 8 -12.03 13.70 -8.40
CA ASP A 8 -13.46 13.88 -8.72
C ASP A 8 -13.94 12.84 -9.73
N TYR A 9 -13.08 12.45 -10.66
CA TYR A 9 -13.37 11.34 -11.58
C TYR A 9 -13.42 10.00 -10.83
N TYR A 10 -12.51 9.76 -9.90
CA TYR A 10 -12.57 8.55 -9.08
C TYR A 10 -13.87 8.47 -8.26
N LYS A 11 -14.29 9.55 -7.62
CA LYS A 11 -15.58 9.59 -6.88
C LYS A 11 -16.76 9.20 -7.76
N LYS A 12 -16.83 9.73 -9.00
CA LYS A 12 -17.87 9.37 -9.97
C LYS A 12 -17.79 7.91 -10.40
N ILE A 13 -16.56 7.40 -10.62
CA ILE A 13 -16.32 6.00 -10.98
C ILE A 13 -16.76 5.09 -9.83
N ALA A 14 -16.33 5.35 -8.61
CA ALA A 14 -16.63 4.53 -7.43
C ALA A 14 -18.13 4.50 -7.09
N GLN A 15 -18.88 5.58 -7.36
CA GLN A 15 -20.33 5.60 -7.21
C GLN A 15 -21.05 4.67 -8.22
N ARG A 16 -20.45 4.40 -9.37
CA ARG A 16 -21.04 3.55 -10.41
C ARG A 16 -20.48 2.13 -10.42
N PHE A 17 -19.23 1.98 -10.05
CA PHE A 17 -18.46 0.74 -10.02
C PHE A 17 -17.78 0.63 -8.65
N GLU A 18 -18.45 0.07 -7.67
CA GLU A 18 -18.02 0.00 -6.27
C GLU A 18 -16.65 -0.69 -6.11
N ASN A 19 -16.37 -1.70 -6.94
CA ASN A 19 -15.10 -2.43 -6.94
C ASN A 19 -14.05 -1.71 -7.78
N SER A 20 -13.74 -0.45 -7.44
CA SER A 20 -12.73 0.33 -8.14
C SER A 20 -11.69 0.83 -7.15
N TYR A 21 -10.42 0.83 -7.53
CA TYR A 21 -9.33 1.31 -6.68
C TYR A 21 -8.65 2.56 -7.23
N PHE A 22 -7.99 3.27 -6.33
CA PHE A 22 -7.15 4.42 -6.63
C PHE A 22 -5.74 4.15 -6.10
N ALA A 23 -4.75 4.14 -6.97
CA ALA A 23 -3.36 3.95 -6.62
C ALA A 23 -2.52 5.07 -7.25
N GLU A 24 -1.50 5.50 -6.53
CA GLU A 24 -0.69 6.64 -6.93
C GLU A 24 0.78 6.36 -6.64
N ASP A 25 1.64 6.64 -7.62
CA ASP A 25 3.09 6.74 -7.44
C ASP A 25 3.56 8.19 -7.67
N GLU A 26 4.87 8.42 -7.68
CA GLU A 26 5.45 9.74 -7.90
C GLU A 26 5.08 10.35 -9.25
N SER A 27 4.83 9.52 -10.27
CA SER A 27 4.65 9.93 -11.67
C SER A 27 3.21 9.88 -12.15
N LYS A 28 2.40 8.98 -11.59
CA LYS A 28 1.09 8.62 -12.13
C LYS A 28 0.05 8.37 -11.04
N ILE A 29 -1.20 8.49 -11.43
CA ILE A 29 -2.35 7.99 -10.69
C ILE A 29 -3.04 6.95 -11.58
N ILE A 30 -3.28 5.78 -11.03
CA ILE A 30 -3.91 4.65 -11.70
C ILE A 30 -5.23 4.34 -10.99
N ILE A 31 -6.33 4.39 -11.72
CA ILE A 31 -7.65 3.96 -11.27
C ILE A 31 -8.01 2.69 -12.02
N GLY A 32 -8.13 1.58 -11.27
CA GLY A 32 -8.69 0.35 -11.80
C GLY A 32 -10.19 0.33 -11.59
N ILE A 33 -10.94 -0.04 -12.61
CA ILE A 33 -12.40 0.13 -12.67
C ILE A 33 -13.08 -1.21 -12.82
N ASP A 34 -14.17 -1.45 -12.05
CA ASP A 34 -15.03 -2.63 -12.14
C ASP A 34 -14.23 -3.93 -11.98
N CYS A 35 -13.56 -4.08 -10.83
CA CYS A 35 -12.62 -5.14 -10.57
C CYS A 35 -13.30 -6.45 -10.13
N GLU A 36 -12.77 -7.56 -10.61
CA GLU A 36 -12.99 -8.88 -10.05
C GLU A 36 -11.94 -9.14 -8.95
N PHE A 37 -12.35 -9.64 -7.78
CA PHE A 37 -11.43 -9.97 -6.71
C PHE A 37 -10.99 -11.42 -6.77
N LEU A 38 -9.70 -11.65 -6.51
CA LEU A 38 -9.03 -12.94 -6.43
C LEU A 38 -8.39 -13.02 -5.05
N ASP A 39 -8.81 -13.96 -4.22
CA ASP A 39 -8.31 -14.06 -2.85
C ASP A 39 -8.06 -15.50 -2.37
N ALA A 40 -7.32 -15.62 -1.28
CA ALA A 40 -6.91 -16.90 -0.69
C ALA A 40 -8.07 -17.71 -0.05
N THR A 41 -9.29 -17.18 0.00
CA THR A 41 -10.47 -17.94 0.46
C THR A 41 -11.15 -18.68 -0.69
N ALA A 42 -10.98 -18.20 -1.92
CA ALA A 42 -11.59 -18.75 -3.13
C ALA A 42 -10.63 -19.63 -3.94
N MET A 43 -9.30 -19.44 -3.81
CA MET A 43 -8.30 -20.18 -4.57
C MET A 43 -6.98 -20.34 -3.80
N ASP A 44 -6.22 -21.38 -4.11
CA ASP A 44 -4.88 -21.53 -3.60
C ASP A 44 -3.85 -20.65 -4.37
N PHE A 45 -2.64 -20.54 -3.83
CA PHE A 45 -1.62 -19.67 -4.44
C PHE A 45 -1.10 -20.21 -5.78
N SER A 46 -1.16 -21.53 -6.03
CA SER A 46 -0.78 -22.11 -7.32
C SER A 46 -1.79 -21.76 -8.40
N GLU A 47 -3.08 -21.82 -8.08
CA GLU A 47 -4.16 -21.39 -8.96
C GLU A 47 -4.09 -19.87 -9.24
N PHE A 48 -3.82 -19.06 -8.22
CA PHE A 48 -3.59 -17.62 -8.40
C PHE A 48 -2.45 -17.33 -9.39
N LYS A 49 -1.30 -18.01 -9.24
CA LYS A 49 -0.16 -17.89 -10.18
C LYS A 49 -0.54 -18.33 -11.60
N ALA A 50 -1.24 -19.45 -11.74
CA ALA A 50 -1.68 -19.95 -13.04
C ALA A 50 -2.58 -18.92 -13.75
N ARG A 51 -3.54 -18.32 -13.01
CA ARG A 51 -4.43 -17.27 -13.54
C ARG A 51 -3.67 -16.00 -13.94
N PHE A 52 -2.66 -15.61 -13.17
CA PHE A 52 -1.78 -14.51 -13.54
C PHE A 52 -1.08 -14.77 -14.88
N TYR A 53 -0.45 -15.93 -15.06
CA TYR A 53 0.26 -16.26 -16.30
C TYR A 53 -0.68 -16.47 -17.48
N GLU A 54 -1.89 -16.99 -17.29
CA GLU A 54 -2.92 -17.03 -18.34
C GLU A 54 -3.25 -15.62 -18.86
N LYS A 55 -3.35 -14.64 -17.97
CA LYS A 55 -3.57 -13.22 -18.33
C LYS A 55 -2.34 -12.60 -18.97
N ALA A 56 -1.15 -12.87 -18.42
CA ALA A 56 0.13 -12.37 -18.93
C ALA A 56 0.46 -12.88 -20.35
N ALA A 57 -0.03 -14.06 -20.73
CA ALA A 57 0.09 -14.59 -22.08
C ALA A 57 -0.73 -13.83 -23.13
N LYS A 58 -1.67 -12.99 -22.71
CA LYS A 58 -2.51 -12.15 -23.60
C LYS A 58 -1.94 -10.75 -23.69
N LYS A 59 -2.25 -10.04 -24.78
CA LYS A 59 -1.86 -8.63 -24.90
C LYS A 59 -2.57 -7.81 -23.83
N PRO A 60 -1.85 -7.12 -22.92
CA PRO A 60 -2.48 -6.32 -21.88
C PRO A 60 -3.18 -5.09 -22.47
N LEU A 61 -4.21 -4.59 -21.77
CA LEU A 61 -4.94 -3.36 -22.14
C LEU A 61 -4.03 -2.14 -22.19
N CYS A 62 -3.11 -2.06 -21.22
CA CYS A 62 -2.13 -0.97 -21.11
C CYS A 62 -0.89 -1.48 -20.34
N GLU A 63 0.12 -0.65 -20.25
CA GLU A 63 1.35 -0.95 -19.48
C GLU A 63 1.08 -1.28 -18.01
N TRP A 64 0.03 -0.70 -17.41
CA TRP A 64 -0.36 -0.89 -16.00
C TRP A 64 -1.40 -1.99 -15.79
N ALA A 65 -1.84 -2.64 -16.88
CA ALA A 65 -2.76 -3.76 -16.75
C ALA A 65 -2.10 -4.91 -15.97
N GLY A 66 -2.80 -5.37 -14.94
CA GLY A 66 -2.31 -6.38 -14.01
C GLY A 66 -3.23 -6.52 -12.80
N PHE A 67 -2.81 -7.32 -11.85
CA PHE A 67 -3.47 -7.42 -10.57
C PHE A 67 -2.94 -6.35 -9.61
N PHE A 68 -3.83 -5.58 -9.00
CA PHE A 68 -3.51 -4.66 -7.91
C PHE A 68 -4.06 -5.23 -6.61
N GLY A 69 -3.24 -5.32 -5.56
CA GLY A 69 -3.75 -5.90 -4.32
C GLY A 69 -2.72 -6.04 -3.21
N VAL A 70 -3.06 -6.90 -2.27
CA VAL A 70 -2.38 -7.06 -0.98
C VAL A 70 -1.90 -8.49 -0.79
N PHE A 71 -0.67 -8.65 -0.34
CA PHE A 71 -0.19 -9.79 0.42
C PHE A 71 -0.22 -9.42 1.90
N ALA A 72 -1.01 -10.11 2.71
CA ALA A 72 -1.08 -9.90 4.16
C ALA A 72 0.22 -10.35 4.85
N ALA A 73 0.48 -9.90 6.07
CA ALA A 73 1.70 -10.27 6.80
C ALA A 73 1.92 -11.79 6.88
N ASP A 74 0.84 -12.54 7.08
CA ASP A 74 0.87 -14.01 7.20
C ASP A 74 1.04 -14.74 5.86
N PHE A 75 1.12 -14.04 4.72
CA PHE A 75 1.37 -14.68 3.42
C PHE A 75 2.63 -15.57 3.42
N ILE A 76 3.62 -15.23 4.25
CA ILE A 76 4.83 -16.02 4.43
C ILE A 76 4.55 -17.47 4.87
N THR A 77 3.45 -17.74 5.56
CA THR A 77 3.07 -19.10 6.02
C THR A 77 2.74 -20.05 4.89
N LEU A 78 2.61 -19.58 3.65
CA LEU A 78 2.43 -20.44 2.47
C LEU A 78 3.73 -21.15 2.03
N TYR A 79 4.89 -20.67 2.51
CA TYR A 79 6.18 -21.21 2.08
C TYR A 79 7.23 -21.33 3.20
N GLU A 80 6.93 -20.84 4.41
CA GLU A 80 7.77 -20.99 5.60
C GLU A 80 6.93 -21.52 6.76
N ASP A 81 7.49 -22.44 7.55
CA ASP A 81 6.81 -23.01 8.72
C ASP A 81 6.93 -22.06 9.92
N ILE A 82 6.03 -21.09 9.95
CA ILE A 82 5.95 -20.08 11.03
C ILE A 82 4.54 -20.12 11.60
N ALA A 83 4.46 -20.38 12.93
CA ALA A 83 3.20 -20.26 13.64
C ALA A 83 2.81 -18.80 13.77
N THR A 84 1.59 -18.45 13.40
CA THR A 84 1.04 -17.09 13.54
C THR A 84 -0.06 -17.03 14.60
N PRO A 85 -0.23 -15.89 15.29
CA PRO A 85 -1.27 -15.72 16.29
C PRO A 85 -2.67 -15.94 15.70
N LYS A 86 -3.49 -16.76 16.35
CA LYS A 86 -4.89 -17.00 15.93
C LYS A 86 -5.80 -15.80 16.20
N LYS A 87 -5.47 -14.98 17.20
CA LYS A 87 -6.26 -13.81 17.55
C LYS A 87 -6.11 -12.74 16.47
N ARG A 88 -7.23 -12.24 15.96
CA ARG A 88 -7.31 -11.21 14.92
C ARG A 88 -8.21 -10.08 15.37
N SER A 89 -7.94 -8.86 14.91
CA SER A 89 -8.83 -7.70 15.12
C SER A 89 -9.86 -7.56 14.00
N TYR A 90 -9.54 -8.08 12.83
CA TYR A 90 -10.38 -8.14 11.64
C TYR A 90 -9.95 -9.31 10.77
N ASP A 91 -10.83 -9.77 9.91
CA ASP A 91 -10.52 -10.83 8.95
C ASP A 91 -9.95 -10.21 7.67
N PHE A 92 -8.85 -10.81 7.18
CA PHE A 92 -8.25 -10.49 5.89
C PHE A 92 -7.57 -11.76 5.35
N PRO A 93 -7.71 -12.09 4.05
CA PRO A 93 -7.09 -13.28 3.47
C PRO A 93 -5.57 -13.11 3.33
N LEU A 94 -4.84 -14.23 3.17
CA LEU A 94 -3.38 -14.22 2.99
C LEU A 94 -2.94 -13.39 1.77
N PHE A 95 -3.75 -13.41 0.71
CA PHE A 95 -3.61 -12.51 -0.43
C PHE A 95 -4.99 -12.11 -0.95
N LEU A 96 -5.09 -10.92 -1.50
CA LEU A 96 -6.27 -10.40 -2.18
C LEU A 96 -5.84 -9.44 -3.28
N PHE A 97 -6.28 -9.70 -4.50
CA PHE A 97 -5.95 -8.89 -5.67
C PHE A 97 -7.19 -8.56 -6.50
N ALA A 98 -7.19 -7.39 -7.09
CA ALA A 98 -8.21 -6.88 -8.01
C ALA A 98 -7.71 -6.99 -9.45
N ASP A 99 -8.51 -7.61 -10.31
CA ASP A 99 -8.34 -7.65 -11.77
C ASP A 99 -9.29 -6.63 -12.41
N ALA A 100 -8.78 -5.49 -12.83
CA ALA A 100 -9.59 -4.40 -13.36
C ALA A 100 -9.99 -4.62 -14.82
N ARG A 101 -11.25 -4.31 -15.13
CA ARG A 101 -11.79 -4.40 -16.49
C ARG A 101 -11.47 -3.17 -17.36
N ALA A 102 -11.17 -2.04 -16.72
CA ALA A 102 -10.77 -0.81 -17.38
C ALA A 102 -9.84 0.01 -16.50
N TYR A 103 -9.09 0.92 -17.11
CA TYR A 103 -8.13 1.78 -16.42
C TYR A 103 -8.29 3.24 -16.84
N LEU A 104 -8.30 4.15 -15.87
CA LEU A 104 -8.08 5.58 -16.06
C LEU A 104 -6.71 5.92 -15.47
N ILE A 105 -5.77 6.36 -16.30
CA ILE A 105 -4.41 6.71 -15.88
C ILE A 105 -4.23 8.22 -16.06
N TYR A 106 -3.76 8.88 -15.00
CA TYR A 106 -3.39 10.29 -15.03
C TYR A 106 -1.88 10.42 -14.86
N GLU A 107 -1.23 11.02 -15.84
CA GLU A 107 0.20 11.34 -15.78
C GLU A 107 0.42 12.71 -15.14
N LYS A 108 1.06 12.75 -13.98
CA LYS A 108 1.24 13.98 -13.18
C LYS A 108 2.08 15.03 -13.89
N HIS A 109 3.12 14.60 -14.64
CA HIS A 109 4.01 15.52 -15.32
C HIS A 109 3.36 16.16 -16.56
N SER A 110 2.81 15.36 -17.45
CA SER A 110 2.14 15.83 -18.67
C SER A 110 0.74 16.35 -18.41
N LYS A 111 0.14 16.06 -17.26
CA LYS A 111 -1.27 16.34 -16.88
C LYS A 111 -2.27 15.71 -17.85
N MET A 112 -1.91 14.58 -18.46
CA MET A 112 -2.74 13.89 -19.45
C MET A 112 -3.50 12.73 -18.82
N TYR A 113 -4.70 12.49 -19.35
CA TYR A 113 -5.55 11.36 -19.02
C TYR A 113 -5.54 10.34 -20.14
N HIS A 114 -5.40 9.06 -19.79
CA HIS A 114 -5.47 7.92 -20.69
C HIS A 114 -6.54 6.95 -20.21
N CYS A 115 -7.48 6.60 -21.09
CA CYS A 115 -8.57 5.67 -20.82
C CYS A 115 -8.33 4.36 -21.58
N TYR A 116 -8.39 3.23 -20.89
CA TYR A 116 -8.19 1.89 -21.44
C TYR A 116 -9.34 0.98 -21.05
N GLY A 117 -10.08 0.45 -22.04
CA GLY A 117 -11.26 -0.39 -21.84
C GLY A 117 -12.43 0.07 -22.69
N GLU A 118 -13.61 -0.49 -22.42
CA GLU A 118 -14.84 -0.16 -23.16
C GLU A 118 -15.36 1.23 -22.80
N GLY A 119 -16.00 1.92 -23.78
CA GLY A 119 -16.53 3.27 -23.61
C GLY A 119 -17.46 3.46 -22.42
N ARG A 120 -18.28 2.43 -22.09
CA ARG A 120 -19.23 2.47 -20.96
C ARG A 120 -18.61 2.83 -19.60
N TYR A 121 -17.31 2.63 -19.45
CA TYR A 121 -16.58 2.96 -18.20
C TYR A 121 -16.23 4.46 -18.10
N PHE A 122 -16.34 5.23 -19.21
CA PHE A 122 -15.84 6.60 -19.27
C PHE A 122 -16.84 7.63 -19.81
N GLU A 123 -17.91 7.22 -20.53
CA GLU A 123 -18.88 8.10 -21.18
C GLU A 123 -19.47 9.14 -20.21
N PHE A 124 -19.80 8.73 -18.97
CA PHE A 124 -20.38 9.60 -17.96
C PHE A 124 -19.40 10.62 -17.35
N LEU A 125 -18.10 10.48 -17.57
CA LEU A 125 -17.09 11.40 -17.04
C LEU A 125 -17.10 12.75 -17.77
N GLY A 126 -17.64 12.79 -19.01
CA GLY A 126 -17.74 13.99 -19.86
C GLY A 126 -19.02 14.82 -19.69
N GLU A 127 -20.01 14.36 -18.95
CA GLU A 127 -21.37 14.94 -18.93
C GLU A 127 -21.52 16.28 -18.19
N ASN A 128 -20.46 16.89 -17.64
CA ASN A 128 -20.51 18.17 -16.93
C ASN A 128 -19.78 19.33 -17.63
N SER A 129 -19.50 19.24 -18.92
CA SER A 129 -18.99 20.36 -19.71
C SER A 129 -19.90 20.63 -20.91
N ALA A 130 -21.07 21.21 -20.66
CA ALA A 130 -21.88 21.84 -21.71
C ALA A 130 -21.25 23.18 -22.13
N GLU A 131 -19.99 23.15 -22.56
CA GLU A 131 -19.33 24.22 -23.36
C GLU A 131 -17.90 23.75 -23.63
N ASN A 132 -17.74 22.91 -24.65
CA ASN A 132 -16.66 22.98 -25.63
C ASN A 132 -16.62 21.69 -26.46
N SER A 133 -17.07 21.89 -27.70
CA SER A 133 -17.15 20.90 -28.76
C SER A 133 -15.81 20.26 -29.11
N ALA A 134 -15.91 18.97 -29.44
CA ALA A 134 -15.08 18.23 -30.39
C ALA A 134 -13.57 18.22 -30.17
N ASN A 135 -13.13 17.32 -29.26
CA ASN A 135 -11.85 16.66 -29.49
C ASN A 135 -11.90 15.22 -28.92
N ALA A 136 -11.57 14.30 -29.80
CA ALA A 136 -11.69 12.88 -29.65
C ALA A 136 -10.97 12.33 -28.40
N VAL A 137 -11.70 11.55 -27.60
CA VAL A 137 -11.13 10.59 -26.68
C VAL A 137 -10.34 9.59 -27.53
N ASN A 138 -9.03 9.50 -27.34
CA ASN A 138 -8.19 8.50 -27.99
C ASN A 138 -8.50 7.14 -27.38
N PHE A 139 -9.49 6.44 -27.92
CA PHE A 139 -9.69 5.03 -27.67
C PHE A 139 -8.56 4.29 -28.42
N GLY A 140 -7.72 3.56 -27.67
CA GLY A 140 -6.71 2.71 -28.29
C GLY A 140 -7.34 1.82 -29.38
N GLU A 141 -6.66 1.60 -30.49
CA GLU A 141 -7.14 1.04 -31.76
C GLU A 141 -7.86 -0.34 -31.70
N ASN A 142 -8.08 -0.92 -30.54
CA ASN A 142 -8.69 -2.25 -30.39
C ASN A 142 -10.22 -2.29 -30.25
N SER A 143 -10.94 -1.14 -30.29
CA SER A 143 -12.41 -1.12 -30.12
C SER A 143 -13.22 -1.09 -31.45
N ARG A 144 -12.56 -1.22 -32.61
CA ARG A 144 -13.27 -1.19 -33.90
C ARG A 144 -13.90 -2.51 -34.38
N ALA A 145 -13.71 -3.61 -33.66
CA ALA A 145 -14.21 -4.94 -34.13
C ALA A 145 -15.56 -5.38 -33.54
N ALA A 146 -16.14 -4.69 -32.54
CA ALA A 146 -17.39 -5.11 -31.89
C ALA A 146 -18.64 -4.33 -32.19
N ALA A 147 -18.58 -3.30 -33.04
CA ALA A 147 -19.72 -2.39 -33.32
C ALA A 147 -20.55 -2.75 -34.56
N LYS A 148 -20.58 -4.01 -34.99
CA LYS A 148 -21.46 -4.48 -36.07
C LYS A 148 -22.24 -5.73 -35.69
N ASN A 149 -23.14 -5.66 -34.71
CA ASN A 149 -24.28 -6.56 -34.56
C ASN A 149 -25.07 -6.21 -33.30
N SER A 150 -25.93 -5.21 -33.38
CA SER A 150 -27.15 -5.13 -32.57
C SER A 150 -28.02 -3.92 -33.02
N GLN A 151 -28.57 -4.03 -34.20
CA GLN A 151 -29.84 -3.37 -34.47
C GLN A 151 -30.88 -4.47 -34.49
N ASN A 152 -31.62 -4.59 -33.41
CA ASN A 152 -33.03 -5.07 -33.32
C ASN A 152 -33.37 -5.36 -31.89
N SER A 153 -34.02 -4.43 -31.25
CA SER A 153 -35.17 -4.62 -30.36
C SER A 153 -35.40 -3.37 -29.50
N ALA A 154 -36.08 -2.41 -30.11
CA ALA A 154 -36.74 -1.35 -29.38
C ALA A 154 -38.22 -1.62 -29.46
N GLN A 155 -38.86 -2.04 -28.37
CA GLN A 155 -40.27 -1.71 -28.11
C GLN A 155 -40.74 -2.36 -26.78
N ALA A 156 -41.33 -1.50 -25.98
CA ALA A 156 -42.15 -1.82 -24.79
C ALA A 156 -41.54 -1.55 -23.43
N ALA A 157 -41.78 -0.37 -22.89
CA ALA A 157 -42.61 -0.15 -21.71
C ALA A 157 -42.68 1.35 -21.36
N LYS A 158 -43.81 1.98 -21.68
CA LYS A 158 -44.26 3.24 -21.11
C LYS A 158 -45.08 2.94 -19.85
N ASN A 159 -44.98 3.83 -18.90
CA ASN A 159 -45.87 4.16 -17.78
C ASN A 159 -45.39 3.75 -16.36
N SER A 160 -44.86 4.74 -15.67
CA SER A 160 -45.62 5.29 -14.49
C SER A 160 -44.81 6.47 -13.91
N ARG A 161 -45.43 7.66 -14.01
CA ARG A 161 -45.02 8.87 -13.28
C ARG A 161 -45.49 8.75 -11.85
N SER A 162 -44.58 8.89 -10.87
CA SER A 162 -44.89 9.34 -9.54
C SER A 162 -44.00 10.52 -9.18
N THR A 163 -44.64 11.66 -9.05
CA THR A 163 -44.12 12.93 -8.56
C THR A 163 -43.64 12.77 -7.11
N VAL A 164 -42.36 12.95 -6.86
CA VAL A 164 -41.84 13.17 -5.50
C VAL A 164 -41.36 14.61 -5.42
N GLN A 165 -41.97 15.35 -4.53
CA GLN A 165 -41.69 16.74 -4.21
C GLN A 165 -40.28 16.88 -3.62
N ASN A 166 -39.46 17.74 -4.22
CA ASN A 166 -38.19 18.17 -3.68
C ASN A 166 -38.40 19.15 -2.54
N SER A 167 -38.12 18.73 -1.32
CA SER A 167 -37.84 19.65 -0.20
C SER A 167 -36.32 19.94 -0.18
N PRO A 168 -35.90 21.17 0.07
CA PRO A 168 -34.47 21.49 0.14
C PRO A 168 -33.90 20.86 1.43
N GLN A 169 -33.08 19.83 1.28
CA GLN A 169 -32.28 19.31 2.38
C GLN A 169 -31.19 20.32 2.71
N ASN A 170 -31.33 20.97 3.85
CA ASN A 170 -30.24 21.65 4.54
C ASN A 170 -29.07 20.68 4.70
N SER A 171 -27.96 20.96 4.05
CA SER A 171 -26.70 20.28 4.28
C SER A 171 -26.16 20.67 5.65
N THR A 172 -26.60 20.01 6.70
CA THR A 172 -25.85 19.94 7.96
C THR A 172 -24.52 19.25 7.62
N LYS A 173 -23.43 19.98 7.74
CA LYS A 173 -22.08 19.39 7.79
C LYS A 173 -22.10 18.41 8.96
N ASN A 174 -22.25 17.11 8.67
CA ASN A 174 -22.07 16.08 9.68
C ASN A 174 -20.63 16.21 10.19
N SER A 175 -20.46 16.53 11.46
CA SER A 175 -19.16 16.50 12.11
C SER A 175 -18.62 15.08 12.00
N ILE A 176 -17.38 14.94 11.51
CA ILE A 176 -16.70 13.66 11.54
C ILE A 176 -16.25 13.43 12.97
N ASP A 177 -16.76 12.37 13.57
CA ASP A 177 -16.38 11.95 14.91
C ASP A 177 -15.40 10.76 14.81
N PHE A 178 -14.41 10.75 15.70
CA PHE A 178 -13.57 9.59 15.89
C PHE A 178 -13.25 9.39 17.38
N GLU A 179 -13.11 8.14 17.78
CA GLU A 179 -12.82 7.72 19.13
C GLU A 179 -11.79 6.60 19.14
N ILE A 180 -10.73 6.74 19.93
CA ILE A 180 -9.75 5.66 20.12
C ILE A 180 -10.36 4.66 21.11
N LEU A 181 -10.63 3.45 20.61
CA LEU A 181 -11.20 2.37 21.42
C LEU A 181 -10.16 1.57 22.19
N SER A 182 -8.91 1.62 21.76
CA SER A 182 -7.81 0.92 22.42
C SER A 182 -7.43 1.58 23.75
N ASP A 183 -7.21 0.76 24.79
CA ASP A 183 -6.65 1.21 26.06
C ASP A 183 -5.15 1.51 25.90
N LEU A 184 -4.83 2.80 25.69
CA LEU A 184 -3.46 3.26 25.47
C LEU A 184 -2.52 2.99 26.64
N LYS A 185 -3.04 2.96 27.89
CA LYS A 185 -2.22 2.65 29.07
C LYS A 185 -1.82 1.19 29.07
N LYS A 186 -2.78 0.30 28.81
CA LYS A 186 -2.52 -1.14 28.72
C LYS A 186 -1.65 -1.48 27.50
N GLU A 187 -1.88 -0.81 26.36
CA GLU A 187 -1.04 -0.94 25.17
C GLU A 187 0.42 -0.61 25.48
N LYS A 188 0.67 0.55 26.12
CA LYS A 188 2.01 0.97 26.52
C LYS A 188 2.67 -0.06 27.41
N GLN A 189 2.02 -0.45 28.51
CA GLN A 189 2.57 -1.44 29.43
C GLN A 189 2.94 -2.76 28.73
N SER A 190 2.04 -3.24 27.87
CA SER A 190 2.29 -4.46 27.11
C SER A 190 3.44 -4.31 26.12
N PHE A 191 3.58 -3.16 25.45
CA PHE A 191 4.69 -2.91 24.51
C PHE A 191 6.03 -2.85 25.23
N LEU A 192 6.10 -2.15 26.38
CA LEU A 192 7.32 -2.07 27.17
C LEU A 192 7.79 -3.49 27.61
N ALA A 193 6.85 -4.31 28.07
CA ALA A 193 7.16 -5.70 28.45
C ALA A 193 7.65 -6.54 27.26
N MET A 194 7.08 -6.33 26.06
CA MET A 194 7.56 -7.00 24.85
C MET A 194 8.99 -6.59 24.48
N VAL A 195 9.32 -5.31 24.59
CA VAL A 195 10.67 -4.81 24.30
C VAL A 195 11.69 -5.43 25.25
N GLU A 196 11.39 -5.48 26.55
CA GLU A 196 12.28 -6.13 27.52
C GLU A 196 12.46 -7.62 27.20
N ARG A 197 11.40 -8.34 26.85
CA ARG A 197 11.51 -9.75 26.47
C ARG A 197 12.30 -9.94 25.16
N ALA A 198 12.13 -9.06 24.19
CA ALA A 198 12.92 -9.08 22.96
C ALA A 198 14.42 -8.85 23.21
N LYS A 199 14.76 -8.00 24.19
CA LYS A 199 16.16 -7.78 24.59
C LYS A 199 16.82 -9.03 25.16
N GLU A 200 16.08 -9.94 25.80
CA GLU A 200 16.62 -11.23 26.23
C GLU A 200 17.10 -12.07 25.04
N TYR A 201 16.29 -12.14 23.93
CA TYR A 201 16.68 -12.82 22.69
C TYR A 201 17.87 -12.15 21.99
N LEU A 202 17.97 -10.82 22.05
CA LEU A 202 19.09 -10.06 21.50
C LEU A 202 20.38 -10.31 22.27
N LEU A 203 20.29 -10.34 23.60
CA LEU A 203 21.46 -10.56 24.48
C LEU A 203 21.94 -12.02 24.46
N SER A 204 21.05 -13.00 24.26
CA SER A 204 21.43 -14.41 24.05
C SER A 204 22.08 -14.66 22.68
N GLY A 205 22.00 -13.71 21.77
CA GLY A 205 22.54 -13.84 20.41
C GLY A 205 21.63 -14.58 19.43
N ASP A 206 20.36 -14.80 19.78
CA ASP A 206 19.39 -15.47 18.92
C ASP A 206 19.02 -14.65 17.68
N ILE A 207 18.97 -13.32 17.84
CA ILE A 207 18.66 -12.35 16.78
C ILE A 207 19.54 -11.10 16.93
N PHE A 208 19.68 -10.33 15.85
CA PHE A 208 20.36 -9.02 15.84
C PHE A 208 19.36 -7.86 15.95
N GLN A 209 18.16 -8.06 15.42
CA GLN A 209 17.06 -7.08 15.42
C GLN A 209 15.73 -7.82 15.31
N VAL A 210 14.70 -7.26 15.95
CA VAL A 210 13.31 -7.66 15.76
C VAL A 210 12.41 -6.44 15.72
N VAL A 211 11.43 -6.41 14.81
CA VAL A 211 10.48 -5.31 14.72
C VAL A 211 9.19 -5.68 15.47
N LEU A 212 8.91 -5.00 16.56
CA LEU A 212 7.71 -5.20 17.36
C LEU A 212 6.66 -4.14 17.07
N SER A 213 5.39 -4.55 17.00
CA SER A 213 4.29 -3.66 16.65
C SER A 213 3.13 -3.69 17.64
N ARG A 214 2.31 -2.66 17.56
CA ARG A 214 1.00 -2.58 18.21
C ARG A 214 -0.05 -2.05 17.25
N GLN A 215 -1.26 -2.56 17.42
CA GLN A 215 -2.43 -2.17 16.66
C GLN A 215 -3.38 -1.33 17.52
N LEU A 216 -3.82 -0.21 16.96
CA LEU A 216 -4.79 0.71 17.52
C LEU A 216 -6.12 0.55 16.78
N CYS A 217 -7.23 0.52 17.52
CA CYS A 217 -8.58 0.56 16.95
C CYS A 217 -9.19 1.94 17.18
N VAL A 218 -9.71 2.53 16.11
CA VAL A 218 -10.41 3.82 16.11
C VAL A 218 -11.81 3.61 15.56
N ARG A 219 -12.85 4.04 16.30
CA ARG A 219 -14.20 4.14 15.76
C ARG A 219 -14.34 5.47 15.03
N THR A 220 -14.95 5.46 13.84
CA THR A 220 -15.12 6.67 13.04
C THR A 220 -16.28 6.54 12.05
N ASN A 221 -16.86 7.69 11.68
CA ASN A 221 -17.81 7.83 10.59
C ASN A 221 -17.21 8.54 9.37
N ALA A 222 -15.86 8.65 9.30
CA ALA A 222 -15.19 9.29 8.19
C ALA A 222 -15.42 8.54 6.87
N ASP A 223 -15.73 9.29 5.80
CA ASP A 223 -15.66 8.77 4.44
C ASP A 223 -14.23 8.38 4.10
N THR A 224 -14.03 7.15 3.63
CA THR A 224 -12.70 6.57 3.46
C THR A 224 -11.86 7.25 2.39
N PHE A 225 -12.52 7.78 1.33
CA PHE A 225 -11.80 8.52 0.30
C PHE A 225 -11.48 9.95 0.72
N SER A 226 -12.36 10.60 1.46
CA SER A 226 -12.06 11.89 2.10
C SER A 226 -10.89 11.78 3.08
N PHE A 227 -10.82 10.67 3.81
CA PHE A 227 -9.66 10.37 4.65
C PHE A 227 -8.38 10.22 3.82
N TYR A 228 -8.45 9.50 2.68
CA TYR A 228 -7.33 9.40 1.75
C TYR A 228 -6.86 10.78 1.24
N GLU A 229 -7.79 11.65 0.81
CA GLU A 229 -7.45 13.00 0.32
C GLU A 229 -6.75 13.83 1.40
N GLU A 230 -7.21 13.75 2.65
CA GLU A 230 -6.58 14.46 3.77
C GLU A 230 -5.20 13.89 4.10
N LEU A 231 -5.06 12.55 4.12
CA LEU A 231 -3.77 11.89 4.32
C LEU A 231 -2.76 12.27 3.22
N ALA A 232 -3.19 12.29 1.96
CA ALA A 232 -2.37 12.68 0.82
C ALA A 232 -1.91 14.15 0.91
N ARG A 233 -2.75 15.02 1.45
CA ARG A 233 -2.42 16.43 1.66
C ARG A 233 -1.39 16.65 2.76
N GLN A 234 -1.49 15.87 3.86
CA GLN A 234 -0.61 16.03 5.03
C GLN A 234 0.71 15.28 4.92
N ASN A 235 0.67 14.09 4.36
CA ASN A 235 1.78 13.15 4.35
C ASN A 235 1.89 12.44 2.98
N PRO A 236 2.21 13.19 1.91
CA PRO A 236 2.43 12.57 0.61
C PRO A 236 3.62 11.62 0.67
N SER A 237 3.48 10.46 0.04
CA SER A 237 4.50 9.42 -0.02
C SER A 237 4.56 8.81 -1.44
N PRO A 238 5.65 8.13 -1.81
CA PRO A 238 5.80 7.54 -3.13
C PRO A 238 4.71 6.54 -3.52
N TYR A 239 4.11 5.84 -2.53
CA TYR A 239 3.10 4.82 -2.79
C TYR A 239 1.85 5.13 -1.98
N MET A 240 0.85 5.69 -2.64
CA MET A 240 -0.42 6.05 -2.02
C MET A 240 -1.56 5.26 -2.61
N PHE A 241 -2.54 4.89 -1.79
CA PHE A 241 -3.63 4.04 -2.24
C PHE A 241 -4.91 4.21 -1.41
N HIS A 242 -6.03 4.04 -2.11
CA HIS A 242 -7.35 3.81 -1.57
C HIS A 242 -7.91 2.56 -2.28
N PHE A 243 -8.04 1.48 -1.54
CA PHE A 243 -8.37 0.17 -2.07
C PHE A 243 -9.57 -0.43 -1.34
N PRO A 244 -10.80 -0.20 -1.85
CA PRO A 244 -11.99 -0.91 -1.40
C PRO A 244 -11.88 -2.40 -1.72
N THR A 245 -12.21 -3.24 -0.74
CA THR A 245 -12.19 -4.70 -0.85
C THR A 245 -13.41 -5.29 -0.16
N PRO A 246 -13.76 -6.57 -0.38
CA PRO A 246 -14.82 -7.26 0.35
C PRO A 246 -14.59 -7.34 1.87
N TYR A 247 -13.34 -7.14 2.33
CA TYR A 247 -12.94 -7.23 3.75
C TYR A 247 -12.77 -5.87 4.43
N GLY A 248 -12.98 -4.79 3.69
CA GLY A 248 -12.81 -3.43 4.17
C GLY A 248 -12.02 -2.55 3.20
N VAL A 249 -11.79 -1.30 3.56
CA VAL A 249 -11.08 -0.35 2.69
C VAL A 249 -9.67 -0.12 3.21
N VAL A 250 -8.66 -0.50 2.43
CA VAL A 250 -7.25 -0.28 2.75
C VAL A 250 -6.84 1.10 2.25
N VAL A 251 -6.36 1.95 3.14
CA VAL A 251 -5.90 3.30 2.83
C VAL A 251 -4.51 3.52 3.38
N GLY A 252 -3.62 4.11 2.59
CA GLY A 252 -2.26 4.33 3.07
C GLY A 252 -1.42 5.31 2.25
N SER A 253 -0.30 5.67 2.87
CA SER A 253 0.73 6.56 2.38
C SER A 253 2.09 5.94 2.69
N SER A 254 2.44 4.88 1.94
CA SER A 254 3.66 4.11 2.19
C SER A 254 4.89 4.80 1.59
N PRO A 255 5.95 4.97 2.38
CA PRO A 255 7.20 5.55 1.88
C PRO A 255 8.18 4.51 1.34
N GLU A 256 7.93 3.20 1.52
CA GLU A 256 8.95 2.18 1.40
C GLU A 256 8.54 1.03 0.47
N LEU A 257 9.50 0.61 -0.34
CA LEU A 257 9.35 -0.47 -1.32
C LEU A 257 9.67 -1.82 -0.65
N VAL A 258 8.83 -2.84 -0.91
CA VAL A 258 9.20 -4.26 -0.67
C VAL A 258 10.11 -4.73 -1.80
N LEU A 259 9.63 -4.60 -3.04
CA LEU A 259 10.27 -5.10 -4.24
C LEU A 259 9.75 -4.38 -5.47
N SER A 260 10.65 -4.02 -6.38
CA SER A 260 10.31 -3.75 -7.77
C SER A 260 11.00 -4.79 -8.68
N VAL A 261 10.26 -5.29 -9.67
CA VAL A 261 10.81 -6.07 -10.77
C VAL A 261 10.46 -5.35 -12.05
N LYS A 262 11.46 -4.98 -12.82
CA LYS A 262 11.28 -4.34 -14.13
C LYS A 262 12.18 -5.00 -15.17
N ASN A 263 11.59 -5.55 -16.23
CA ASN A 263 12.35 -6.29 -17.24
C ASN A 263 13.25 -7.38 -16.62
N ARG A 264 12.73 -8.09 -15.62
CA ARG A 264 13.42 -9.13 -14.84
C ARG A 264 14.61 -8.63 -13.99
N GLU A 265 14.84 -7.32 -13.86
CA GLU A 265 15.77 -6.76 -12.88
C GLU A 265 15.01 -6.53 -11.55
N LEU A 266 15.51 -7.16 -10.49
CA LEU A 266 15.05 -7.01 -9.11
C LEU A 266 15.67 -5.74 -8.53
N PHE A 267 14.87 -4.98 -7.81
CA PHE A 267 15.30 -3.79 -7.09
C PHE A 267 14.66 -3.73 -5.71
N VAL A 268 15.49 -3.56 -4.69
CA VAL A 268 15.11 -3.31 -3.29
C VAL A 268 15.92 -2.14 -2.78
N ALA A 269 15.30 -1.24 -2.05
CA ALA A 269 15.95 -0.05 -1.48
C ALA A 269 15.81 -0.06 0.05
N PRO A 270 16.69 -0.73 0.80
CA PRO A 270 16.69 -0.65 2.25
C PRO A 270 16.91 0.79 2.72
N ILE A 271 16.09 1.21 3.66
CA ILE A 271 16.09 2.55 4.26
C ILE A 271 16.30 2.41 5.76
N ALA A 272 17.25 3.15 6.33
CA ALA A 272 17.46 3.25 7.77
C ALA A 272 17.85 4.67 8.16
N GLY A 273 17.77 4.95 9.45
CA GLY A 273 18.09 6.26 9.99
C GLY A 273 17.11 7.35 9.56
N THR A 274 16.82 8.25 10.45
CA THR A 274 15.92 9.37 10.13
C THR A 274 16.38 10.63 10.81
N ARG A 275 16.40 11.74 10.07
CA ARG A 275 16.49 13.10 10.65
C ARG A 275 15.34 13.93 10.12
N ASN A 276 14.69 14.67 11.02
CA ASN A 276 13.60 15.57 10.65
C ASN A 276 14.18 16.82 9.98
N LEU A 277 13.56 17.23 8.88
CA LEU A 277 13.88 18.47 8.17
C LEU A 277 12.85 19.53 8.55
N SER A 278 13.31 20.65 9.13
CA SER A 278 12.53 21.88 9.24
C SER A 278 12.90 22.84 8.11
N GLU A 279 12.07 23.85 7.86
CA GLU A 279 12.33 24.85 6.79
C GLU A 279 13.69 25.54 6.91
N ASN A 280 14.19 25.72 8.13
CA ASN A 280 15.46 26.38 8.43
C ASN A 280 16.58 25.42 8.83
N ALA A 281 16.40 24.10 8.60
CA ALA A 281 17.42 23.13 8.97
C ALA A 281 18.66 23.20 8.07
N ASP A 282 19.84 23.17 8.67
CA ASP A 282 21.08 22.96 7.93
C ASP A 282 21.13 21.51 7.46
N LYS A 283 20.75 21.29 6.20
CA LYS A 283 20.70 19.96 5.58
C LYS A 283 22.07 19.29 5.56
N MET A 284 23.16 20.05 5.38
CA MET A 284 24.50 19.50 5.34
C MET A 284 24.94 19.01 6.74
N ALA A 285 24.63 19.80 7.77
CA ALA A 285 24.92 19.40 9.14
C ALA A 285 24.12 18.16 9.56
N LEU A 286 22.82 18.09 9.23
CA LEU A 286 21.98 16.92 9.51
C LEU A 286 22.42 15.67 8.71
N GLN A 287 22.88 15.83 7.47
CA GLN A 287 23.44 14.74 6.68
C GLN A 287 24.74 14.24 7.31
N ALA A 288 25.64 15.12 7.73
CA ALA A 288 26.88 14.74 8.39
C ALA A 288 26.62 14.05 9.73
N ASP A 289 25.67 14.54 10.52
CA ASP A 289 25.23 13.91 11.77
C ASP A 289 24.69 12.50 11.53
N LEU A 290 23.79 12.34 10.55
CA LEU A 290 23.21 11.04 10.22
C LEU A 290 24.28 10.04 9.72
N LEU A 291 25.22 10.46 8.90
CA LEU A 291 26.32 9.62 8.39
C LEU A 291 27.45 9.40 9.41
N SER A 292 27.46 10.07 10.55
CA SER A 292 28.38 9.82 11.66
C SER A 292 27.77 8.97 12.79
N ASP A 293 26.47 8.69 12.72
CA ASP A 293 25.77 7.88 13.71
C ASP A 293 26.05 6.39 13.49
N GLU A 294 26.97 5.83 14.27
CA GLU A 294 27.39 4.43 14.14
C GLU A 294 26.25 3.42 14.32
N LYS A 295 25.26 3.73 15.18
CA LYS A 295 24.08 2.88 15.38
C LYS A 295 23.28 2.78 14.08
N GLU A 296 22.94 3.93 13.47
CA GLU A 296 22.18 4.00 12.23
C GLU A 296 22.95 3.36 11.07
N LEU A 297 24.26 3.56 10.99
CA LEU A 297 25.11 2.92 9.98
C LEU A 297 25.18 1.40 10.15
N CYS A 298 25.28 0.89 11.39
CA CYS A 298 25.28 -0.56 11.64
C CYS A 298 23.93 -1.20 11.28
N GLU A 299 22.82 -0.56 11.65
CA GLU A 299 21.48 -1.00 11.26
C GLU A 299 21.34 -1.02 9.74
N HIS A 300 21.76 0.05 9.08
CA HIS A 300 21.69 0.12 7.63
C HIS A 300 22.54 -0.95 6.94
N ARG A 301 23.76 -1.22 7.40
CA ARG A 301 24.60 -2.33 6.87
C ARG A 301 23.91 -3.67 6.99
N MET A 302 23.27 -3.94 8.11
CA MET A 302 22.53 -5.18 8.35
C MET A 302 21.35 -5.30 7.40
N LEU A 303 20.57 -4.24 7.19
CA LEU A 303 19.44 -4.23 6.25
C LEU A 303 19.89 -4.40 4.78
N VAL A 304 21.01 -3.79 4.39
CA VAL A 304 21.61 -3.98 3.06
C VAL A 304 22.05 -5.42 2.85
N ASP A 305 22.68 -6.03 3.86
CA ASP A 305 23.14 -7.42 3.76
C ASP A 305 21.95 -8.40 3.70
N LEU A 306 20.91 -8.15 4.49
CA LEU A 306 19.65 -8.90 4.42
C LEU A 306 19.01 -8.78 3.04
N ALA A 307 18.90 -7.57 2.48
CA ALA A 307 18.35 -7.34 1.15
C ALA A 307 19.16 -8.06 0.05
N ARG A 308 20.50 -8.00 0.13
CA ARG A 308 21.40 -8.75 -0.78
C ARG A 308 21.15 -10.27 -0.70
N ASN A 309 21.07 -10.80 0.52
CA ASN A 309 20.80 -12.22 0.74
C ASN A 309 19.44 -12.62 0.14
N ASP A 310 18.41 -11.83 0.39
CA ASP A 310 17.05 -12.11 -0.08
C ASP A 310 16.96 -12.12 -1.62
N VAL A 311 17.45 -11.07 -2.29
CA VAL A 311 17.38 -11.03 -3.78
C VAL A 311 18.28 -12.08 -4.42
N SER A 312 19.33 -12.55 -3.74
CA SER A 312 20.26 -13.56 -4.26
C SER A 312 19.66 -14.97 -4.27
N LYS A 313 18.58 -15.23 -3.54
CA LYS A 313 17.91 -16.56 -3.54
C LYS A 313 17.45 -16.96 -4.94
N PHE A 314 16.91 -16.03 -5.70
CA PHE A 314 16.44 -16.25 -7.08
C PHE A 314 17.04 -15.28 -8.11
N GLY A 315 17.92 -14.39 -7.66
CA GLY A 315 18.69 -13.47 -8.49
C GLY A 315 20.11 -13.90 -8.73
N GLU A 316 20.70 -13.39 -9.79
CA GLU A 316 22.12 -13.49 -10.12
C GLU A 316 22.70 -12.09 -10.33
N ARG A 317 24.05 -11.96 -10.28
CA ARG A 317 24.75 -10.67 -10.45
C ARG A 317 24.30 -9.61 -9.45
N THR A 318 24.06 -10.03 -8.22
CA THR A 318 23.63 -9.11 -7.14
C THR A 318 24.69 -8.02 -6.95
N ARG A 319 24.24 -6.76 -6.93
CA ARG A 319 25.08 -5.58 -6.72
C ARG A 319 24.41 -4.58 -5.78
N VAL A 320 25.23 -3.86 -5.04
CA VAL A 320 24.80 -2.69 -4.27
C VAL A 320 25.26 -1.46 -5.02
N ALA A 321 24.33 -0.58 -5.34
CA ALA A 321 24.61 0.72 -5.93
C ALA A 321 24.28 1.82 -4.90
N ASN A 322 24.92 2.97 -5.07
CA ASN A 322 24.69 4.15 -4.21
C ASN A 322 24.67 3.82 -2.70
N PRO A 323 25.69 3.08 -2.16
CA PRO A 323 25.69 2.68 -0.78
C PRO A 323 25.71 3.91 0.14
N PHE A 324 24.90 3.88 1.20
CA PHE A 324 24.82 4.96 2.21
C PHE A 324 24.51 6.34 1.63
N SER A 325 23.76 6.42 0.54
CA SER A 325 23.30 7.69 -0.01
C SER A 325 22.23 8.32 0.88
N ILE A 326 22.12 9.64 0.82
CA ILE A 326 21.07 10.37 1.55
C ILE A 326 19.92 10.68 0.60
N ALA A 327 18.75 10.15 0.93
CA ALA A 327 17.48 10.55 0.33
C ALA A 327 16.82 11.61 1.20
N SER A 328 16.58 12.81 0.62
CA SER A 328 15.91 13.92 1.30
C SER A 328 14.50 14.07 0.75
N TYR A 329 13.52 13.98 1.64
CA TYR A 329 12.11 14.27 1.37
C TYR A 329 11.72 15.63 1.96
N GLN A 330 10.45 16.01 1.86
CA GLN A 330 10.00 17.33 2.30
C GLN A 330 10.29 17.60 3.79
N TYR A 331 10.12 16.59 4.65
CA TYR A 331 10.20 16.75 6.12
C TYR A 331 11.21 15.83 6.79
N VAL A 332 11.82 14.91 6.05
CA VAL A 332 12.76 13.92 6.60
C VAL A 332 13.88 13.61 5.62
N MET A 333 15.02 13.15 6.15
CA MET A 333 16.06 12.51 5.36
C MET A 333 16.40 11.14 5.94
N HIS A 334 16.83 10.24 5.06
CA HIS A 334 17.17 8.86 5.39
C HIS A 334 18.48 8.43 4.72
N ILE A 335 19.12 7.42 5.30
CA ILE A 335 20.16 6.66 4.63
C ILE A 335 19.49 5.61 3.73
N VAL A 336 19.85 5.57 2.46
CA VAL A 336 19.32 4.63 1.48
C VAL A 336 20.47 3.95 0.74
N SER A 337 20.34 2.67 0.47
CA SER A 337 21.19 1.94 -0.48
C SER A 337 20.30 1.21 -1.48
N GLU A 338 20.81 1.00 -2.67
CA GLU A 338 20.10 0.34 -3.75
C GLU A 338 20.67 -1.04 -3.96
N VAL A 339 19.84 -2.08 -3.92
CA VAL A 339 20.24 -3.47 -4.15
C VAL A 339 19.54 -3.98 -5.40
N TYR A 340 20.33 -4.43 -6.36
CA TYR A 340 19.86 -4.96 -7.64
C TYR A 340 20.30 -6.41 -7.82
N ALA A 341 19.48 -7.20 -8.51
CA ALA A 341 19.86 -8.50 -9.02
C ALA A 341 19.10 -8.81 -10.32
N GLN A 342 19.65 -9.62 -11.20
CA GLN A 342 18.94 -10.12 -12.37
C GLN A 342 18.20 -11.40 -12.00
N LEU A 343 16.88 -11.45 -12.18
CA LEU A 343 16.07 -12.65 -11.93
C LEU A 343 16.53 -13.78 -12.85
N ARG A 344 16.90 -14.94 -12.27
CA ARG A 344 17.36 -16.11 -13.04
C ARG A 344 16.29 -16.56 -14.04
N LYS A 345 16.71 -17.14 -15.15
CA LYS A 345 15.79 -17.58 -16.23
C LYS A 345 14.79 -18.64 -15.79
N ASP A 346 15.18 -19.48 -14.83
CA ASP A 346 14.36 -20.56 -14.25
C ASP A 346 13.45 -20.09 -13.10
N ALA A 347 13.57 -18.82 -12.68
CA ALA A 347 12.79 -18.24 -11.60
C ALA A 347 11.65 -17.33 -12.13
N SER A 348 10.54 -17.33 -11.43
CA SER A 348 9.38 -16.51 -11.68
C SER A 348 9.39 -15.23 -10.86
N VAL A 349 8.54 -14.26 -11.19
CA VAL A 349 8.36 -13.04 -10.36
C VAL A 349 7.78 -13.39 -8.98
N PHE A 350 7.04 -14.48 -8.85
CA PHE A 350 6.53 -14.95 -7.56
C PHE A 350 7.63 -15.54 -6.68
N ASP A 351 8.65 -16.17 -7.26
CA ASP A 351 9.84 -16.61 -6.50
C ASP A 351 10.62 -15.40 -5.97
N ALA A 352 10.73 -14.34 -6.77
CA ALA A 352 11.31 -13.08 -6.31
C ALA A 352 10.53 -12.46 -5.14
N ILE A 353 9.19 -12.47 -5.21
CA ILE A 353 8.32 -11.97 -4.12
C ILE A 353 8.54 -12.79 -2.86
N THR A 354 8.48 -14.13 -2.93
CA THR A 354 8.66 -14.99 -1.74
C THR A 354 10.05 -14.89 -1.14
N ALA A 355 11.09 -14.60 -1.94
CA ALA A 355 12.44 -14.41 -1.45
C ALA A 355 12.60 -13.17 -0.56
N VAL A 356 11.94 -12.07 -0.93
CA VAL A 356 12.08 -10.77 -0.26
C VAL A 356 11.06 -10.59 0.85
N PHE A 357 9.84 -11.13 0.67
CA PHE A 357 8.73 -10.95 1.60
C PHE A 357 8.87 -11.79 2.88
N PRO A 358 8.47 -11.24 4.06
CA PRO A 358 8.20 -9.84 4.31
C PRO A 358 9.49 -9.01 4.32
N ALA A 359 9.35 -7.69 4.16
CA ALA A 359 10.50 -6.79 4.20
C ALA A 359 11.28 -6.91 5.50
N GLY A 360 12.62 -6.82 5.42
CA GLY A 360 13.50 -6.90 6.57
C GLY A 360 13.23 -5.84 7.63
N THR A 361 12.86 -4.64 7.19
CA THR A 361 12.49 -3.49 8.01
C THR A 361 11.21 -3.70 8.82
N LEU A 362 10.43 -4.75 8.55
CA LEU A 362 9.21 -5.13 9.28
C LEU A 362 9.31 -6.49 9.98
N SER A 363 10.42 -7.20 9.84
CA SER A 363 10.67 -8.51 10.46
C SER A 363 11.85 -8.44 11.42
N GLY A 364 13.04 -8.53 10.94
CA GLY A 364 14.29 -8.52 11.71
C GLY A 364 15.34 -9.45 11.10
N ALA A 365 16.40 -9.68 11.82
CA ALA A 365 17.53 -10.48 11.38
C ALA A 365 18.03 -11.43 12.47
N PRO A 366 18.18 -12.75 12.20
CA PRO A 366 17.76 -13.48 10.99
C PRO A 366 16.23 -13.49 10.79
N LYS A 367 15.75 -13.35 9.56
CA LYS A 367 14.35 -13.08 9.22
C LYS A 367 13.37 -14.09 9.83
N ILE A 368 13.57 -15.38 9.63
CA ILE A 368 12.62 -16.42 10.06
C ILE A 368 12.54 -16.48 11.59
N HIS A 369 13.68 -16.44 12.27
CA HIS A 369 13.73 -16.47 13.73
C HIS A 369 13.09 -15.21 14.34
N ALA A 370 13.35 -14.03 13.76
CA ALA A 370 12.69 -12.81 14.19
C ALA A 370 11.15 -12.89 14.03
N LEU A 371 10.63 -13.48 12.95
CA LEU A 371 9.20 -13.67 12.75
C LEU A 371 8.57 -14.64 13.75
N GLN A 372 9.26 -15.69 14.16
CA GLN A 372 8.82 -16.60 15.24
C GLN A 372 8.70 -15.86 16.56
N ILE A 373 9.71 -15.04 16.91
CA ILE A 373 9.70 -14.21 18.13
C ILE A 373 8.59 -13.15 18.07
N ILE A 374 8.36 -12.52 16.93
CA ILE A 374 7.25 -11.58 16.71
C ILE A 374 5.90 -12.26 16.99
N SER A 375 5.71 -13.46 16.46
CA SER A 375 4.48 -14.24 16.66
C SER A 375 4.24 -14.56 18.14
N GLU A 376 5.29 -14.93 18.87
CA GLU A 376 5.23 -15.19 20.30
C GLU A 376 4.89 -13.93 21.11
N LEU A 377 5.60 -12.83 20.84
CA LEU A 377 5.52 -11.64 21.69
C LEU A 377 4.30 -10.76 21.41
N GLU A 378 3.90 -10.59 20.15
CA GLU A 378 2.76 -9.73 19.81
C GLU A 378 1.43 -10.36 20.21
N GLY A 379 1.28 -11.69 20.07
CA GLY A 379 0.08 -12.45 20.44
C GLY A 379 -1.18 -12.02 19.67
N LEU A 380 -1.04 -11.18 18.66
CA LEU A 380 -2.09 -10.68 17.77
C LEU A 380 -1.59 -10.76 16.34
N ASN A 381 -2.46 -11.27 15.44
CA ASN A 381 -2.17 -11.31 14.02
C ASN A 381 -2.03 -9.90 13.44
N ARG A 382 -1.00 -9.67 12.64
CA ARG A 382 -0.71 -8.36 12.03
C ARG A 382 -1.71 -7.94 10.94
N GLY A 383 -2.45 -8.89 10.36
CA GLY A 383 -3.35 -8.64 9.26
C GLY A 383 -2.60 -8.07 8.05
N ILE A 384 -2.97 -6.86 7.63
CA ILE A 384 -2.29 -6.19 6.51
C ILE A 384 -0.95 -5.53 6.90
N TYR A 385 -0.72 -5.22 8.18
CA TYR A 385 0.46 -4.48 8.63
C TYR A 385 1.76 -5.27 8.42
N GLY A 386 2.73 -4.66 7.76
CA GLY A 386 3.99 -5.32 7.38
C GLY A 386 3.84 -6.28 6.19
N GLY A 387 2.65 -6.36 5.60
CA GLY A 387 2.41 -6.98 4.31
C GLY A 387 2.87 -6.11 3.16
N ALA A 388 2.42 -6.43 1.95
CA ALA A 388 2.75 -5.68 0.74
C ALA A 388 1.48 -5.28 -0.03
N ILE A 389 1.51 -4.13 -0.69
CA ILE A 389 0.45 -3.69 -1.60
C ILE A 389 1.05 -3.18 -2.90
N GLY A 390 0.41 -3.46 -4.02
CA GLY A 390 0.85 -2.91 -5.29
C GLY A 390 0.44 -3.72 -6.50
N PHE A 391 1.22 -3.64 -7.55
CA PHE A 391 0.91 -4.16 -8.87
C PHE A 391 1.73 -5.41 -9.20
N LEU A 392 1.04 -6.43 -9.72
CA LEU A 392 1.58 -7.55 -10.46
C LEU A 392 1.14 -7.35 -11.92
N ARG A 393 1.99 -6.75 -12.74
CA ARG A 393 1.61 -6.36 -14.11
C ARG A 393 1.71 -7.55 -15.06
N PHE A 394 0.83 -7.62 -16.06
CA PHE A 394 0.80 -8.74 -17.02
C PHE A 394 2.01 -8.79 -17.98
N ASN A 395 2.88 -7.79 -17.96
CA ASN A 395 4.20 -7.86 -18.58
C ASN A 395 5.29 -8.45 -17.67
N GLU A 396 4.90 -9.07 -16.54
CA GLU A 396 5.75 -9.62 -15.48
C GLU A 396 6.58 -8.57 -14.72
N ASP A 397 6.26 -7.29 -14.83
CA ASP A 397 6.80 -6.29 -13.92
C ASP A 397 6.01 -6.30 -12.59
N VAL A 398 6.71 -6.02 -11.50
CA VAL A 398 6.15 -5.98 -10.14
C VAL A 398 6.51 -4.65 -9.47
N LEU A 399 5.57 -4.08 -8.74
CA LEU A 399 5.81 -2.93 -7.87
C LEU A 399 5.02 -3.16 -6.58
N LEU A 400 5.71 -3.48 -5.49
CA LEU A 400 5.11 -3.76 -4.19
C LEU A 400 5.69 -2.83 -3.12
N ALA A 401 4.85 -2.02 -2.50
CA ALA A 401 5.17 -1.20 -1.34
C ALA A 401 4.85 -1.93 -0.03
N ILE A 402 5.52 -1.58 1.06
CA ILE A 402 5.26 -2.12 2.39
C ILE A 402 3.96 -1.50 2.93
N LEU A 403 3.09 -2.32 3.55
CA LEU A 403 1.90 -1.83 4.24
C LEU A 403 2.26 -1.26 5.62
N ILE A 404 2.79 -0.04 5.60
CA ILE A 404 3.05 0.84 6.75
C ILE A 404 2.44 2.22 6.49
N ARG A 405 2.30 3.03 7.53
CA ARG A 405 1.60 4.33 7.43
C ARG A 405 0.23 4.17 6.75
N SER A 406 -0.41 3.05 7.06
CA SER A 406 -1.63 2.55 6.43
C SER A 406 -2.60 2.07 7.49
N LEU A 407 -3.85 2.00 7.12
CA LEU A 407 -4.93 1.46 7.94
C LEU A 407 -5.92 0.69 7.09
N ILE A 408 -6.77 -0.09 7.75
CA ILE A 408 -7.95 -0.71 7.13
C ILE A 408 -9.21 -0.25 7.85
N PHE A 409 -10.18 0.24 7.10
CA PHE A 409 -11.54 0.49 7.58
C PHE A 409 -12.37 -0.79 7.46
N VAL A 410 -12.95 -1.23 8.56
CA VAL A 410 -13.87 -2.37 8.61
C VAL A 410 -15.14 -1.94 9.35
N GLY A 411 -16.23 -1.75 8.64
CA GLY A 411 -17.45 -1.15 9.18
C GLY A 411 -17.18 0.26 9.73
N GLN A 412 -17.48 0.51 10.99
CA GLN A 412 -17.24 1.79 11.67
C GLN A 412 -15.89 1.86 12.38
N ASN A 413 -15.03 0.88 12.20
CA ASN A 413 -13.72 0.84 12.84
C ASN A 413 -12.60 1.00 11.82
N ALA A 414 -11.54 1.72 12.21
CA ALA A 414 -10.26 1.77 11.50
C ALA A 414 -9.16 1.15 12.36
N TYR A 415 -8.36 0.27 11.78
CA TYR A 415 -7.27 -0.42 12.46
C TYR A 415 -5.94 0.10 11.93
N ILE A 416 -5.16 0.68 12.85
CA ILE A 416 -3.86 1.31 12.59
C ILE A 416 -2.80 0.52 13.31
N ALA A 417 -1.76 0.06 12.61
CA ALA A 417 -0.61 -0.58 13.26
C ALA A 417 0.67 0.21 13.00
N SER A 418 1.56 0.18 13.99
CA SER A 418 2.90 0.76 13.92
C SER A 418 3.87 -0.04 14.75
N GLY A 419 5.14 -0.06 14.37
CA GLY A 419 6.19 -0.82 15.03
C GLY A 419 7.53 -0.09 15.05
N ALA A 420 8.42 -0.59 15.90
CA ALA A 420 9.79 -0.13 16.01
C ALA A 420 10.77 -1.30 15.94
N GLY A 421 11.95 -1.05 15.40
CA GLY A 421 13.06 -2.00 15.34
C GLY A 421 13.78 -2.06 16.68
N ILE A 422 13.73 -3.20 17.35
CA ILE A 422 14.34 -3.41 18.65
C ILE A 422 15.71 -4.04 18.46
N VAL A 423 16.73 -3.40 19.05
CA VAL A 423 18.12 -3.86 19.11
C VAL A 423 18.58 -3.91 20.58
N ALA A 424 19.75 -4.48 20.87
CA ALA A 424 20.24 -4.62 22.23
C ALA A 424 20.28 -3.31 23.03
N GLY A 425 20.58 -2.17 22.36
CA GLY A 425 20.60 -0.83 22.95
C GLY A 425 19.26 -0.11 23.00
N SER A 426 18.16 -0.73 22.59
CA SER A 426 16.83 -0.09 22.60
C SER A 426 16.34 0.19 24.01
N GLU A 427 15.75 1.38 24.19
CA GLU A 427 15.10 1.82 25.41
C GLU A 427 13.58 1.72 25.26
N PRO A 428 12.86 0.89 26.05
CA PRO A 428 11.43 0.63 25.82
C PRO A 428 10.55 1.88 25.69
N GLU A 429 10.80 2.90 26.50
CA GLU A 429 10.05 4.16 26.47
C GLU A 429 10.26 4.94 25.16
N LYS A 430 11.49 4.95 24.65
CA LYS A 430 11.81 5.63 23.37
C LYS A 430 11.17 4.89 22.20
N GLU A 431 11.23 3.55 22.19
CA GLU A 431 10.61 2.73 21.15
C GLU A 431 9.08 2.88 21.16
N TYR A 432 8.46 2.98 22.34
CA TYR A 432 7.03 3.27 22.43
C TYR A 432 6.69 4.67 21.88
N ALA A 433 7.50 5.67 22.21
CA ALA A 433 7.34 7.01 21.65
C ALA A 433 7.44 7.01 20.11
N GLU A 434 8.35 6.19 19.56
CA GLU A 434 8.52 6.04 18.11
C GLU A 434 7.28 5.45 17.44
N ILE A 435 6.70 4.34 17.97
CA ILE A 435 5.47 3.79 17.39
C ILE A 435 4.30 4.77 17.48
N CYS A 436 4.21 5.57 18.53
CA CYS A 436 3.22 6.64 18.64
C CYS A 436 3.43 7.74 17.59
N ALA A 437 4.68 8.15 17.36
CA ALA A 437 5.02 9.13 16.33
C ALA A 437 4.68 8.62 14.91
N LYS A 438 4.99 7.34 14.62
CA LYS A 438 4.72 6.73 13.31
C LYS A 438 3.23 6.68 12.93
N ARG A 439 2.31 6.56 13.90
CA ARG A 439 0.86 6.56 13.65
C ARG A 439 0.22 7.95 13.68
N ARG A 440 0.97 8.98 14.07
CA ARG A 440 0.42 10.32 14.27
C ARG A 440 -0.16 10.94 13.01
N SER A 441 0.45 10.71 11.83
CA SER A 441 -0.06 11.22 10.55
C SER A 441 -1.47 10.69 10.23
N LEU A 442 -1.72 9.40 10.53
CA LEU A 442 -3.04 8.80 10.34
C LEU A 442 -4.07 9.35 11.34
N LEU A 443 -3.69 9.54 12.60
CA LEU A 443 -4.58 10.13 13.61
C LEU A 443 -4.88 11.59 13.31
N SER A 444 -3.88 12.37 12.89
CA SER A 444 -4.07 13.78 12.49
C SER A 444 -5.02 13.94 11.30
N ALA A 445 -5.07 12.96 10.39
CA ALA A 445 -6.02 13.00 9.29
C ALA A 445 -7.47 12.94 9.78
N PHE A 446 -7.78 12.12 10.80
CA PHE A 446 -9.09 12.11 11.44
C PHE A 446 -9.39 13.44 12.16
N GLU A 447 -8.41 13.98 12.92
CA GLU A 447 -8.55 15.25 13.63
C GLU A 447 -8.91 16.40 12.69
N ASN A 448 -8.24 16.49 11.54
CA ASN A 448 -8.47 17.54 10.56
C ASN A 448 -9.81 17.42 9.84
N LEU A 449 -10.26 16.21 9.56
CA LEU A 449 -11.58 15.96 8.98
C LEU A 449 -12.71 16.31 9.98
N GLY A 450 -12.50 16.10 11.27
CA GLY A 450 -13.49 16.39 12.33
C GLY A 450 -13.63 17.86 12.68
N GLY A 451 -12.74 18.74 12.19
CA GLY A 451 -12.84 20.18 12.42
C GLY A 451 -12.66 20.62 13.89
N LYS A 452 -12.14 19.76 14.76
CA LYS A 452 -11.76 20.11 16.13
C LYS A 452 -10.30 20.58 16.15
N ARG A 453 -10.11 21.86 16.24
CA ARG A 453 -8.95 22.50 16.87
C ARG A 453 -9.38 22.98 18.25
#